data_09590b26c21ba9f2d7b129f8c5bf3e1e
#
_entry.id   09590b26c21ba9f2d7b129f8c5bf3e1e
#
_cell.length_a   1.000
_cell.length_b   1.000
_cell.length_c   1.000
_cell.angle_alpha   90.00
_cell.angle_beta   90.00
_cell.angle_gamma   90.00
#
_symmetry.space_group_name_H-M   'P 1'
#
loop_
_entity.id
_entity.type
_entity.pdbx_description
1 polymer ?
#
loop_
_entity_poly.entity_id
_entity_poly.type
_entity_poly.pdbx_seq_one_letter_code
_entity_poly.pdbx_strand_id
1 'polypeptide(L)'
;MNKQTCRSLFQRARNGSARTAARQSFNRITGDRRFTAVTTTDGRNGRNVVIDGKGKESMEQMNIQKLKLAELNPAKYNPRKALKPGDKEFEKLKNSIQNFGYVELIVVNAANNNTVISGHQRLSVLKDLGETEVECVVVEMDEADEKALNIAMNKVSGEWDVEKLADLLDDLKEMDYDLAFTGFEPPEIDKLFNQVHSKDVQEDDFDVDAELQKPAFSRKGDVWHLGKHTVICGDSTDPETYQKLLGDTKVNLVCTDAPYFVNLQNKSGSIANENLNDREAYEFLMKCFTNFKNAMANDASIYEFYATMKTRIFYDAFEDAGFKVGAGLIWKKPRAPFMRTDWKFNMEPIIFGWRKDGKHIWYGDQKQTAVFEFDGIKDSETEGCGHPSSKPVQLIAYLIRQCTMSNGLVLDGFLGSASTLIACEQLNRICYGIELEEKFVDVAVRRYAQFKNSTDDVYVIRDGQKLTYEEVMVSDAESV
;
A
#
# COMPACT_ATOMS: atom_id res chain seq x y z
N MET A 1 -9.86 19.61 -31.57
CA MET A 1 -10.80 19.88 -30.46
C MET A 1 -10.31 19.19 -29.19
N ASN A 2 -10.29 19.87 -28.06
CA ASN A 2 -9.50 19.52 -26.89
C ASN A 2 -10.18 18.38 -26.07
N LYS A 3 -9.39 17.45 -25.50
CA LYS A 3 -9.87 16.31 -24.66
C LYS A 3 -10.80 16.70 -23.50
N GLN A 4 -10.76 17.93 -23.05
CA GLN A 4 -11.65 18.46 -22.01
C GLN A 4 -13.11 18.62 -22.48
N THR A 5 -13.36 18.91 -23.73
CA THR A 5 -14.73 19.07 -24.28
C THR A 5 -15.45 17.73 -24.41
N CYS A 6 -14.72 16.64 -24.65
CA CYS A 6 -15.29 15.29 -24.66
C CYS A 6 -15.69 14.79 -23.25
N ARG A 7 -14.88 15.08 -22.22
CA ARG A 7 -15.21 14.68 -20.83
C ARG A 7 -16.46 15.34 -20.27
N SER A 8 -16.74 16.60 -20.63
CA SER A 8 -17.94 17.32 -20.15
C SER A 8 -19.24 16.82 -20.78
N LEU A 9 -19.19 16.27 -21.99
CA LEU A 9 -20.35 15.67 -22.64
C LEU A 9 -20.69 14.29 -22.06
N PHE A 10 -19.69 13.51 -21.64
CA PHE A 10 -19.90 12.21 -21.00
C PHE A 10 -20.48 12.29 -19.59
N GLN A 11 -20.12 13.34 -18.81
CA GLN A 11 -20.70 13.51 -17.47
C GLN A 11 -22.19 13.92 -17.48
N ARG A 12 -22.69 14.53 -18.55
CA ARG A 12 -24.13 14.87 -18.69
C ARG A 12 -25.01 13.73 -19.15
N ALA A 13 -24.47 12.65 -19.68
CA ALA A 13 -25.21 11.47 -20.15
C ALA A 13 -25.75 10.55 -19.04
N ARG A 14 -25.52 10.88 -17.75
CA ARG A 14 -25.99 10.08 -16.59
C ARG A 14 -27.50 10.19 -16.30
N ASN A 15 -28.21 11.13 -16.88
CA ASN A 15 -29.67 11.27 -16.71
C ASN A 15 -30.40 10.89 -18.00
N GLY A 16 -31.40 10.04 -17.92
CA GLY A 16 -32.11 9.37 -19.03
C GLY A 16 -32.66 10.25 -20.17
N SER A 17 -32.75 11.58 -20.02
CA SER A 17 -33.18 12.52 -21.07
C SER A 17 -32.04 12.98 -22.02
N ALA A 18 -30.77 12.71 -21.70
CA ALA A 18 -29.61 13.14 -22.47
C ALA A 18 -29.17 12.14 -23.57
N ARG A 19 -29.73 10.92 -23.60
CA ARG A 19 -29.33 9.85 -24.56
C ARG A 19 -29.63 10.23 -26.01
N THR A 20 -30.74 10.88 -26.27
CA THR A 20 -31.15 11.28 -27.64
C THR A 20 -30.33 12.45 -28.18
N ALA A 21 -29.95 13.39 -27.33
CA ALA A 21 -29.14 14.54 -27.70
C ALA A 21 -27.68 14.19 -28.02
N ALA A 22 -27.09 13.23 -27.27
CA ALA A 22 -25.73 12.74 -27.51
C ALA A 22 -25.64 12.01 -28.85
N ARG A 23 -26.67 11.24 -29.24
CA ARG A 23 -26.74 10.52 -30.52
C ARG A 23 -26.81 11.48 -31.73
N GLN A 24 -27.60 12.54 -31.66
CA GLN A 24 -27.72 13.54 -32.73
C GLN A 24 -26.43 14.37 -32.87
N SER A 25 -25.73 14.66 -31.80
CA SER A 25 -24.47 15.40 -31.83
C SER A 25 -23.32 14.56 -32.41
N PHE A 26 -23.26 13.27 -32.13
CA PHE A 26 -22.21 12.38 -32.63
C PHE A 26 -22.33 12.16 -34.17
N ASN A 27 -23.52 11.89 -34.67
CA ASN A 27 -23.77 11.74 -36.10
C ASN A 27 -23.50 13.04 -36.90
N ARG A 28 -23.58 14.21 -36.27
CA ARG A 28 -23.31 15.53 -36.88
C ARG A 28 -21.81 15.81 -36.99
N ILE A 29 -20.99 15.18 -36.13
CA ILE A 29 -19.55 15.41 -36.07
C ILE A 29 -18.76 14.45 -36.97
N THR A 30 -19.23 13.20 -37.15
CA THR A 30 -18.47 12.15 -37.86
C THR A 30 -18.89 11.98 -39.33
N GLY A 31 -20.09 12.42 -39.71
CA GLY A 31 -20.57 12.28 -41.09
C GLY A 31 -20.73 10.83 -41.61
N ASP A 32 -20.43 9.82 -40.79
CA ASP A 32 -20.45 8.42 -41.20
C ASP A 32 -21.74 7.71 -40.77
N ARG A 33 -22.52 7.26 -41.78
CA ARG A 33 -23.81 6.58 -41.60
C ARG A 33 -23.69 5.06 -41.31
N ARG A 34 -22.46 4.53 -41.19
CA ARG A 34 -22.20 3.08 -41.06
C ARG A 34 -22.06 2.58 -39.62
N PHE A 35 -22.09 3.47 -38.63
CA PHE A 35 -22.08 3.04 -37.22
C PHE A 35 -23.47 2.59 -36.79
N THR A 36 -23.70 1.27 -36.74
CA THR A 36 -24.96 0.67 -36.33
C THR A 36 -24.98 0.22 -34.86
N ALA A 37 -23.89 0.33 -34.13
CA ALA A 37 -23.80 -0.06 -32.72
C ALA A 37 -22.98 0.96 -31.89
N VAL A 38 -23.35 1.18 -30.65
CA VAL A 38 -22.60 1.97 -29.67
C VAL A 38 -22.26 1.08 -28.50
N THR A 39 -20.96 0.88 -28.26
CA THR A 39 -20.47 0.18 -27.06
C THR A 39 -20.51 1.15 -25.88
N THR A 40 -21.24 0.83 -24.82
CA THR A 40 -21.23 1.60 -23.58
C THR A 40 -20.89 0.66 -22.42
N THR A 41 -19.99 1.08 -21.58
CA THR A 41 -19.70 0.38 -20.32
C THR A 41 -20.74 0.75 -19.29
N ASP A 42 -21.47 -0.21 -18.74
CA ASP A 42 -22.37 0.03 -17.60
C ASP A 42 -21.52 0.23 -16.35
N GLY A 43 -21.55 1.44 -15.81
CA GLY A 43 -20.75 1.87 -14.65
C GLY A 43 -21.07 1.15 -13.33
N ARG A 44 -21.91 0.11 -13.34
CA ARG A 44 -22.24 -0.69 -12.14
C ARG A 44 -21.65 -2.10 -12.16
N ASN A 45 -21.36 -2.66 -13.35
CA ASN A 45 -20.92 -4.05 -13.48
C ASN A 45 -19.73 -4.26 -14.45
N GLY A 46 -19.11 -3.22 -14.99
CA GLY A 46 -17.94 -3.32 -15.88
C GLY A 46 -18.18 -4.12 -17.18
N ARG A 47 -19.43 -4.29 -17.62
CA ARG A 47 -19.75 -5.09 -18.81
C ARG A 47 -19.82 -4.20 -20.05
N ASN A 48 -19.13 -4.60 -21.09
CA ASN A 48 -19.32 -4.03 -22.42
C ASN A 48 -20.69 -4.48 -22.95
N VAL A 49 -21.59 -3.52 -23.13
CA VAL A 49 -22.92 -3.78 -23.70
C VAL A 49 -22.96 -3.16 -25.09
N VAL A 50 -23.17 -3.99 -26.09
CA VAL A 50 -23.43 -3.53 -27.46
C VAL A 50 -24.91 -3.25 -27.59
N ILE A 51 -25.26 -1.99 -27.84
CA ILE A 51 -26.64 -1.59 -28.09
C ILE A 51 -26.83 -1.58 -29.61
N ASP A 52 -27.69 -2.47 -30.12
CA ASP A 52 -28.06 -2.47 -31.53
C ASP A 52 -28.84 -1.20 -31.90
N GLY A 53 -28.99 -0.96 -33.21
CA GLY A 53 -29.70 0.21 -33.72
C GLY A 53 -31.16 0.33 -33.27
N LYS A 54 -31.71 -0.67 -32.56
CA LYS A 54 -33.07 -0.76 -32.02
C LYS A 54 -33.12 -0.63 -30.49
N GLY A 55 -31.95 -0.42 -29.84
CA GLY A 55 -31.89 -0.22 -28.38
C GLY A 55 -31.97 -1.51 -27.56
N LYS A 56 -31.73 -2.68 -28.15
CA LYS A 56 -31.74 -3.98 -27.47
C LYS A 56 -30.31 -4.31 -26.98
N GLU A 57 -30.16 -4.56 -25.70
CA GLU A 57 -28.92 -5.07 -25.13
C GLU A 57 -28.72 -6.52 -25.53
N SER A 58 -27.63 -6.85 -26.21
CA SER A 58 -27.24 -8.23 -26.50
C SER A 58 -25.87 -8.50 -25.92
N MET A 59 -25.68 -9.66 -25.28
CA MET A 59 -24.34 -10.15 -25.00
C MET A 59 -23.69 -10.52 -26.35
N GLU A 60 -22.44 -10.10 -26.56
CA GLU A 60 -21.68 -10.55 -27.73
C GLU A 60 -21.62 -12.08 -27.73
N GLN A 61 -21.92 -12.67 -28.89
CA GLN A 61 -21.74 -14.11 -29.09
C GLN A 61 -20.26 -14.44 -29.03
N MET A 62 -19.91 -15.53 -28.33
CA MET A 62 -18.53 -16.04 -28.30
C MET A 62 -18.04 -16.26 -29.73
N ASN A 63 -16.92 -15.64 -30.09
CA ASN A 63 -16.27 -15.83 -31.36
C ASN A 63 -15.39 -17.10 -31.28
N ILE A 64 -15.93 -18.23 -31.78
CA ILE A 64 -15.21 -19.51 -31.79
C ILE A 64 -14.64 -19.69 -33.18
N GLN A 65 -13.32 -19.92 -33.25
CA GLN A 65 -12.57 -20.16 -34.49
C GLN A 65 -11.69 -21.41 -34.35
N LYS A 66 -11.52 -22.11 -35.43
CA LYS A 66 -10.59 -23.24 -35.51
C LYS A 66 -9.20 -22.73 -35.92
N LEU A 67 -8.24 -22.88 -35.03
CA LEU A 67 -6.86 -22.40 -35.21
C LEU A 67 -5.86 -23.57 -35.19
N LYS A 68 -4.73 -23.39 -35.86
CA LYS A 68 -3.64 -24.37 -35.82
C LYS A 68 -2.89 -24.24 -34.46
N LEU A 69 -2.58 -25.38 -33.84
CA LEU A 69 -1.84 -25.39 -32.58
C LEU A 69 -0.45 -24.74 -32.70
N ALA A 70 0.12 -24.75 -33.90
CA ALA A 70 1.40 -24.08 -34.17
C ALA A 70 1.32 -22.55 -34.17
N GLU A 71 0.12 -21.97 -34.36
CA GLU A 71 -0.13 -20.53 -34.35
C GLU A 71 -0.48 -19.99 -32.96
N LEU A 72 -0.66 -20.87 -31.95
CA LEU A 72 -0.99 -20.51 -30.59
C LEU A 72 0.28 -20.26 -29.77
N ASN A 73 0.40 -19.08 -29.21
CA ASN A 73 1.55 -18.63 -28.42
C ASN A 73 1.23 -18.66 -26.92
N PRO A 74 1.85 -19.55 -26.13
CA PRO A 74 1.67 -19.52 -24.68
C PRO A 74 2.12 -18.18 -24.09
N ALA A 75 1.30 -17.58 -23.22
CA ALA A 75 1.67 -16.36 -22.50
C ALA A 75 2.90 -16.60 -21.61
N LYS A 76 3.97 -15.80 -21.80
CA LYS A 76 5.21 -15.92 -21.03
C LYS A 76 5.01 -15.58 -19.55
N TYR A 77 4.09 -14.66 -19.28
CA TYR A 77 3.71 -14.18 -17.95
C TYR A 77 2.73 -15.11 -17.25
N ASN A 78 2.26 -16.21 -17.87
CA ASN A 78 1.28 -17.10 -17.24
C ASN A 78 1.77 -17.61 -15.86
N PRO A 79 1.06 -17.28 -14.75
CA PRO A 79 1.51 -17.58 -13.40
C PRO A 79 1.19 -19.00 -12.95
N ARG A 80 0.75 -19.87 -13.86
CA ARG A 80 0.50 -21.28 -13.59
C ARG A 80 1.74 -22.12 -13.76
N LYS A 81 1.95 -23.07 -12.87
CA LYS A 81 2.95 -24.11 -13.04
C LYS A 81 2.62 -24.95 -14.28
N ALA A 82 3.58 -25.06 -15.20
CA ALA A 82 3.42 -25.86 -16.40
C ALA A 82 3.45 -27.36 -16.04
N LEU A 83 2.43 -28.09 -16.47
CA LEU A 83 2.39 -29.55 -16.34
C LEU A 83 3.23 -30.18 -17.45
N LYS A 84 3.92 -31.29 -17.14
CA LYS A 84 4.74 -32.05 -18.09
C LYS A 84 4.18 -33.47 -18.26
N PRO A 85 4.40 -34.11 -19.42
CA PRO A 85 4.10 -35.51 -19.59
C PRO A 85 4.73 -36.36 -18.47
N GLY A 86 3.92 -37.22 -17.84
CA GLY A 86 4.31 -38.01 -16.67
C GLY A 86 3.86 -37.42 -15.32
N ASP A 87 3.48 -36.15 -15.25
CA ASP A 87 2.85 -35.57 -14.04
C ASP A 87 1.45 -36.17 -13.86
N LYS A 88 1.07 -36.50 -12.64
CA LYS A 88 -0.26 -37.09 -12.34
C LYS A 88 -1.43 -36.25 -12.88
N GLU A 89 -1.31 -34.94 -12.81
CA GLU A 89 -2.34 -34.01 -13.26
C GLU A 89 -2.36 -33.89 -14.80
N PHE A 90 -1.19 -33.96 -15.44
CA PHE A 90 -1.10 -34.03 -16.89
C PHE A 90 -1.82 -35.28 -17.42
N GLU A 91 -1.51 -36.45 -16.85
CA GLU A 91 -2.12 -37.74 -17.25
C GLU A 91 -3.63 -37.77 -16.99
N LYS A 92 -4.09 -37.20 -15.86
CA LYS A 92 -5.55 -37.05 -15.60
C LYS A 92 -6.24 -36.20 -16.66
N LEU A 93 -5.64 -35.05 -17.01
CA LEU A 93 -6.19 -34.15 -18.02
C LEU A 93 -6.17 -34.80 -19.41
N LYS A 94 -5.10 -35.52 -19.75
CA LYS A 94 -4.98 -36.29 -21.00
C LYS A 94 -6.05 -37.37 -21.10
N ASN A 95 -6.23 -38.17 -20.06
CA ASN A 95 -7.28 -39.17 -19.98
C ASN A 95 -8.68 -38.56 -20.07
N SER A 96 -8.90 -37.42 -19.46
CA SER A 96 -10.18 -36.71 -19.55
C SER A 96 -10.49 -36.27 -20.96
N ILE A 97 -9.52 -35.66 -21.66
CA ILE A 97 -9.69 -35.24 -23.06
C ILE A 97 -9.90 -36.44 -23.99
N GLN A 98 -9.20 -37.56 -23.77
CA GLN A 98 -9.37 -38.77 -24.58
C GLN A 98 -10.75 -39.44 -24.37
N ASN A 99 -11.29 -39.43 -23.15
CA ASN A 99 -12.56 -40.09 -22.83
C ASN A 99 -13.80 -39.24 -23.11
N PHE A 100 -13.70 -37.93 -22.86
CA PHE A 100 -14.86 -37.02 -22.92
C PHE A 100 -14.76 -35.99 -24.04
N GLY A 101 -13.62 -35.94 -24.76
CA GLY A 101 -13.35 -34.96 -25.78
C GLY A 101 -12.86 -33.62 -25.25
N TYR A 102 -12.59 -32.69 -26.14
CA TYR A 102 -12.16 -31.33 -25.87
C TYR A 102 -13.38 -30.43 -25.63
N VAL A 103 -13.86 -30.39 -24.38
CA VAL A 103 -15.11 -29.73 -24.00
C VAL A 103 -14.93 -28.32 -23.45
N GLU A 104 -13.70 -27.97 -23.03
CA GLU A 104 -13.38 -26.65 -22.50
C GLU A 104 -12.38 -25.95 -23.38
N LEU A 105 -12.82 -24.89 -24.08
CA LEU A 105 -12.04 -24.26 -25.14
C LEU A 105 -10.86 -23.43 -24.60
N ILE A 106 -9.80 -23.37 -25.38
CA ILE A 106 -8.67 -22.46 -25.18
C ILE A 106 -9.14 -21.04 -25.56
N VAL A 107 -8.75 -20.05 -24.76
CA VAL A 107 -9.03 -18.63 -25.02
C VAL A 107 -7.75 -17.96 -25.51
N VAL A 108 -7.83 -17.24 -26.62
CA VAL A 108 -6.68 -16.57 -27.25
C VAL A 108 -6.99 -15.12 -27.57
N ASN A 109 -5.97 -14.25 -27.49
CA ASN A 109 -6.05 -12.86 -27.90
C ASN A 109 -5.47 -12.70 -29.31
N ALA A 110 -6.33 -12.44 -30.29
CA ALA A 110 -5.90 -12.24 -31.67
C ALA A 110 -5.12 -10.91 -31.85
N ALA A 111 -5.44 -9.89 -31.06
CA ALA A 111 -4.73 -8.60 -31.09
C ALA A 111 -3.27 -8.73 -30.65
N ASN A 112 -2.94 -9.77 -29.88
CA ASN A 112 -1.58 -10.06 -29.41
C ASN A 112 -1.10 -11.41 -29.95
N ASN A 113 -1.04 -11.55 -31.25
CA ASN A 113 -0.44 -12.70 -31.96
C ASN A 113 -0.94 -14.08 -31.48
N ASN A 114 -2.24 -14.24 -31.28
CA ASN A 114 -2.89 -15.45 -30.75
C ASN A 114 -2.29 -15.91 -29.41
N THR A 115 -2.00 -14.96 -28.52
CA THR A 115 -1.52 -15.27 -27.18
C THR A 115 -2.60 -16.03 -26.42
N VAL A 116 -2.23 -17.16 -25.82
CA VAL A 116 -3.12 -18.00 -25.04
C VAL A 116 -3.35 -17.35 -23.68
N ILE A 117 -4.59 -16.93 -23.42
CA ILE A 117 -5.02 -16.36 -22.14
C ILE A 117 -5.35 -17.48 -21.15
N SER A 118 -6.11 -18.49 -21.59
CA SER A 118 -6.51 -19.64 -20.76
C SER A 118 -6.41 -20.95 -21.50
N GLY A 119 -6.11 -22.04 -20.80
CA GLY A 119 -6.01 -23.37 -21.38
C GLY A 119 -4.59 -23.81 -21.74
N HIS A 120 -3.53 -23.22 -21.17
CA HIS A 120 -2.13 -23.58 -21.42
C HIS A 120 -1.85 -25.08 -21.21
N GLN A 121 -2.41 -25.68 -20.17
CA GLN A 121 -2.26 -27.12 -19.89
C GLN A 121 -2.94 -27.98 -20.94
N ARG A 122 -4.15 -27.58 -21.40
CA ARG A 122 -4.88 -28.25 -22.49
C ARG A 122 -4.12 -28.14 -23.82
N LEU A 123 -3.53 -26.96 -24.09
CA LEU A 123 -2.66 -26.79 -25.26
C LEU A 123 -1.49 -27.77 -25.23
N SER A 124 -0.85 -27.95 -24.06
CA SER A 124 0.27 -28.90 -23.90
C SER A 124 -0.19 -30.35 -24.13
N VAL A 125 -1.33 -30.74 -23.58
CA VAL A 125 -1.90 -32.10 -23.76
C VAL A 125 -2.30 -32.34 -25.20
N LEU A 126 -2.96 -31.39 -25.88
CA LEU A 126 -3.36 -31.54 -27.28
C LEU A 126 -2.16 -31.70 -28.21
N LYS A 127 -1.06 -30.96 -27.95
CA LYS A 127 0.20 -31.13 -28.66
C LYS A 127 0.78 -32.53 -28.43
N ASP A 128 0.72 -33.07 -27.23
CA ASP A 128 1.20 -34.43 -26.91
C ASP A 128 0.31 -35.53 -27.56
N LEU A 129 -0.98 -35.26 -27.71
CA LEU A 129 -1.91 -36.13 -28.43
C LEU A 129 -1.75 -36.08 -29.97
N GLY A 130 -0.93 -35.18 -30.50
CA GLY A 130 -0.67 -35.05 -31.95
C GLY A 130 -1.75 -34.28 -32.70
N GLU A 131 -2.60 -33.53 -32.00
CA GLU A 131 -3.61 -32.67 -32.66
C GLU A 131 -2.89 -31.53 -33.43
N THR A 132 -3.45 -31.13 -34.55
CA THR A 132 -2.90 -30.08 -35.40
C THR A 132 -3.71 -28.80 -35.40
N GLU A 133 -5.00 -28.91 -35.15
CA GLU A 133 -5.97 -27.80 -35.11
C GLU A 133 -6.93 -27.95 -33.92
N VAL A 134 -7.38 -26.83 -33.37
CA VAL A 134 -8.29 -26.83 -32.24
C VAL A 134 -9.25 -25.63 -32.29
N GLU A 135 -10.46 -25.81 -31.81
CA GLU A 135 -11.42 -24.72 -31.62
C GLU A 135 -11.00 -23.86 -30.42
N CYS A 136 -10.92 -22.53 -30.64
CA CYS A 136 -10.56 -21.54 -29.63
C CYS A 136 -11.63 -20.47 -29.54
N VAL A 137 -11.84 -19.93 -28.35
CA VAL A 137 -12.52 -18.64 -28.18
C VAL A 137 -11.52 -17.55 -28.50
N VAL A 138 -11.81 -16.74 -29.52
CA VAL A 138 -10.96 -15.65 -29.96
C VAL A 138 -11.49 -14.33 -29.45
N VAL A 139 -10.65 -13.60 -28.74
CA VAL A 139 -10.93 -12.26 -28.21
C VAL A 139 -9.93 -11.26 -28.80
N GLU A 140 -10.30 -9.99 -28.77
CA GLU A 140 -9.41 -8.87 -29.14
C GLU A 140 -9.44 -7.87 -27.98
N MET A 141 -8.30 -7.71 -27.31
CA MET A 141 -8.17 -6.82 -26.15
C MET A 141 -6.74 -6.31 -26.03
N ASP A 142 -6.56 -5.24 -25.24
CA ASP A 142 -5.23 -4.73 -24.94
C ASP A 142 -4.48 -5.64 -23.94
N GLU A 143 -3.21 -5.29 -23.68
CA GLU A 143 -2.33 -6.10 -22.84
C GLU A 143 -2.78 -6.16 -21.38
N ALA A 144 -3.32 -5.07 -20.84
CA ALA A 144 -3.77 -5.03 -19.46
C ALA A 144 -5.02 -5.90 -19.23
N ASP A 145 -6.00 -5.80 -20.13
CA ASP A 145 -7.18 -6.67 -20.13
C ASP A 145 -6.82 -8.14 -20.32
N GLU A 146 -5.84 -8.46 -21.22
CA GLU A 146 -5.32 -9.82 -21.46
C GLU A 146 -4.74 -10.42 -20.17
N LYS A 147 -3.87 -9.67 -19.48
CA LYS A 147 -3.24 -10.09 -18.22
C LYS A 147 -4.29 -10.28 -17.10
N ALA A 148 -5.22 -9.34 -16.95
CA ALA A 148 -6.28 -9.42 -15.95
C ALA A 148 -7.21 -10.62 -16.19
N LEU A 149 -7.61 -10.86 -17.44
CA LEU A 149 -8.44 -12.00 -17.81
C LEU A 149 -7.70 -13.33 -17.59
N ASN A 150 -6.40 -13.40 -17.87
CA ASN A 150 -5.57 -14.57 -17.56
C ASN A 150 -5.63 -14.91 -16.07
N ILE A 151 -5.46 -13.93 -15.20
CA ILE A 151 -5.55 -14.12 -13.74
C ILE A 151 -6.95 -14.57 -13.34
N ALA A 152 -8.00 -13.86 -13.77
CA ALA A 152 -9.38 -14.13 -13.40
C ALA A 152 -9.82 -15.55 -13.80
N MET A 153 -9.51 -15.99 -15.02
CA MET A 153 -9.84 -17.33 -15.51
C MET A 153 -9.05 -18.44 -14.82
N ASN A 154 -7.89 -18.12 -14.29
CA ASN A 154 -7.03 -19.08 -13.60
C ASN A 154 -7.27 -19.11 -12.08
N LYS A 155 -8.07 -18.20 -11.48
CA LYS A 155 -8.28 -18.14 -10.04
C LYS A 155 -8.94 -19.40 -9.45
N VAL A 156 -9.78 -20.07 -10.21
CA VAL A 156 -10.67 -21.13 -9.71
C VAL A 156 -10.00 -22.49 -9.53
N SER A 157 -8.85 -22.79 -10.16
CA SER A 157 -8.24 -24.13 -10.12
C SER A 157 -6.74 -24.18 -10.35
N GLY A 158 -6.02 -25.05 -9.62
CA GLY A 158 -4.59 -25.39 -9.77
C GLY A 158 -3.66 -24.58 -8.84
N GLU A 159 -2.37 -24.91 -8.86
CA GLU A 159 -1.34 -24.24 -8.06
C GLU A 159 -0.75 -23.04 -8.81
N TRP A 160 -0.52 -21.96 -8.06
CA TRP A 160 0.13 -20.76 -8.54
C TRP A 160 1.66 -20.84 -8.42
N ASP A 161 2.35 -20.28 -9.39
CA ASP A 161 3.69 -19.76 -9.22
C ASP A 161 3.53 -18.37 -8.57
N VAL A 162 3.76 -18.33 -7.27
CA VAL A 162 3.42 -17.17 -6.42
C VAL A 162 4.25 -15.94 -6.81
N GLU A 163 5.52 -16.14 -7.21
CA GLU A 163 6.40 -15.06 -7.67
C GLU A 163 5.87 -14.45 -8.96
N LYS A 164 5.59 -15.27 -9.98
CA LYS A 164 5.05 -14.77 -11.26
C LYS A 164 3.68 -14.13 -11.13
N LEU A 165 2.84 -14.61 -10.20
CA LEU A 165 1.54 -14.00 -9.96
C LEU A 165 1.70 -12.61 -9.31
N ALA A 166 2.64 -12.46 -8.39
CA ALA A 166 2.94 -11.17 -7.78
C ALA A 166 3.47 -10.18 -8.82
N ASP A 167 4.46 -10.58 -9.62
CA ASP A 167 5.01 -9.76 -10.71
C ASP A 167 3.91 -9.29 -11.67
N LEU A 168 3.00 -10.18 -12.04
CA LEU A 168 1.91 -9.87 -12.96
C LEU A 168 0.87 -8.90 -12.37
N LEU A 169 0.61 -8.99 -11.06
CA LEU A 169 -0.25 -8.04 -10.36
C LEU A 169 0.43 -6.67 -10.19
N ASP A 170 1.75 -6.63 -9.98
CA ASP A 170 2.52 -5.39 -9.95
C ASP A 170 2.55 -4.72 -11.33
N ASP A 171 2.77 -5.47 -12.41
CA ASP A 171 2.66 -4.96 -13.79
C ASP A 171 1.30 -4.29 -14.05
N LEU A 172 0.20 -4.94 -13.65
CA LEU A 172 -1.15 -4.39 -13.82
C LEU A 172 -1.33 -3.10 -13.03
N LYS A 173 -0.74 -3.01 -11.84
CA LYS A 173 -0.78 -1.84 -11.00
C LYS A 173 0.01 -0.67 -11.58
N GLU A 174 1.20 -0.95 -12.18
CA GLU A 174 1.98 0.06 -12.90
C GLU A 174 1.24 0.60 -14.14
N MET A 175 0.37 -0.23 -14.74
CA MET A 175 -0.52 0.18 -15.83
C MET A 175 -1.77 0.95 -15.37
N ASP A 176 -1.89 1.29 -14.07
CA ASP A 176 -3.07 1.94 -13.44
C ASP A 176 -4.37 1.13 -13.64
N TYR A 177 -4.25 -0.21 -13.66
CA TYR A 177 -5.36 -1.13 -13.87
C TYR A 177 -6.05 -1.48 -12.55
N ASP A 178 -7.39 -1.50 -12.53
CA ASP A 178 -8.16 -1.89 -11.34
C ASP A 178 -8.05 -3.40 -11.09
N LEU A 179 -7.28 -3.78 -10.08
CA LEU A 179 -7.04 -5.18 -9.73
C LEU A 179 -8.30 -5.95 -9.30
N ALA A 180 -9.43 -5.28 -9.00
CA ALA A 180 -10.69 -5.96 -8.72
C ALA A 180 -11.18 -6.83 -9.91
N PHE A 181 -10.80 -6.47 -11.15
CA PHE A 181 -11.13 -7.27 -12.34
C PHE A 181 -10.35 -8.60 -12.43
N THR A 182 -9.27 -8.76 -11.69
CA THR A 182 -8.55 -10.04 -11.59
C THR A 182 -9.30 -11.08 -10.75
N GLY A 183 -10.33 -10.65 -10.03
CA GLY A 183 -11.13 -11.48 -9.11
C GLY A 183 -10.44 -11.69 -7.76
N PHE A 184 -9.25 -11.13 -7.51
CA PHE A 184 -8.61 -11.15 -6.20
C PHE A 184 -9.19 -10.05 -5.31
N GLU A 185 -9.48 -10.41 -4.05
CA GLU A 185 -9.83 -9.44 -3.02
C GLU A 185 -8.55 -8.75 -2.50
N PRO A 186 -8.61 -7.47 -2.09
CA PRO A 186 -7.45 -6.75 -1.59
C PRO A 186 -6.61 -7.50 -0.53
N PRO A 187 -7.20 -8.20 0.46
CA PRO A 187 -6.43 -8.99 1.43
C PRO A 187 -5.69 -10.18 0.82
N GLU A 188 -6.21 -10.77 -0.26
CA GLU A 188 -5.56 -11.89 -0.96
C GLU A 188 -4.32 -11.39 -1.70
N ILE A 189 -4.42 -10.23 -2.35
CA ILE A 189 -3.32 -9.56 -3.05
C ILE A 189 -2.21 -9.20 -2.07
N ASP A 190 -2.56 -8.59 -0.94
CA ASP A 190 -1.58 -8.20 0.07
C ASP A 190 -0.87 -9.42 0.68
N LYS A 191 -1.61 -10.49 0.95
CA LYS A 191 -1.03 -11.76 1.42
C LYS A 191 -0.04 -12.33 0.40
N LEU A 192 -0.36 -12.26 -0.89
CA LEU A 192 0.50 -12.72 -1.96
C LEU A 192 1.78 -11.89 -2.03
N PHE A 193 1.67 -10.56 -2.03
CA PHE A 193 2.83 -9.67 -2.01
C PHE A 193 3.68 -9.86 -0.76
N ASN A 194 3.05 -10.03 0.40
CA ASN A 194 3.77 -10.34 1.62
C ASN A 194 4.51 -11.69 1.55
N GLN A 195 4.01 -12.69 0.81
CA GLN A 195 4.72 -13.96 0.62
C GLN A 195 5.95 -13.83 -0.29
N VAL A 196 5.86 -13.00 -1.33
CA VAL A 196 6.93 -12.84 -2.35
C VAL A 196 7.97 -11.81 -1.90
N HIS A 197 7.49 -10.70 -1.35
CA HIS A 197 8.36 -9.58 -0.98
C HIS A 197 8.67 -9.53 0.52
N SER A 198 8.21 -10.52 1.31
CA SER A 198 8.58 -10.62 2.71
C SER A 198 10.03 -11.10 2.85
N LYS A 199 10.97 -10.24 2.55
CA LYS A 199 12.19 -10.23 3.34
C LYS A 199 11.72 -9.99 4.77
N ASP A 200 12.13 -10.85 5.71
CA ASP A 200 11.91 -10.56 7.12
C ASP A 200 12.43 -9.16 7.38
N VAL A 201 11.56 -8.27 7.86
CA VAL A 201 11.98 -6.92 8.20
C VAL A 201 13.10 -7.03 9.22
N GLN A 202 14.21 -6.37 8.93
CA GLN A 202 15.41 -6.40 9.76
C GLN A 202 15.56 -5.06 10.49
N GLU A 203 16.12 -5.13 11.70
CA GLU A 203 16.68 -3.93 12.32
C GLU A 203 17.88 -3.46 11.50
N ASP A 204 18.10 -2.14 11.47
CA ASP A 204 19.28 -1.55 10.85
C ASP A 204 20.39 -1.25 11.90
N ASP A 205 21.61 -1.07 11.45
CA ASP A 205 22.78 -0.75 12.31
C ASP A 205 22.99 0.76 12.44
N PHE A 206 21.93 1.58 12.33
CA PHE A 206 22.05 3.03 12.37
C PHE A 206 22.23 3.57 13.78
N ASP A 207 23.33 4.29 14.03
CA ASP A 207 23.64 4.88 15.33
C ASP A 207 23.00 6.26 15.50
N VAL A 208 21.79 6.27 16.05
CA VAL A 208 21.01 7.49 16.32
C VAL A 208 21.75 8.44 17.27
N ASP A 209 22.42 7.92 18.31
CA ASP A 209 23.10 8.74 19.30
C ASP A 209 24.30 9.48 18.70
N ALA A 210 25.06 8.82 17.83
CA ALA A 210 26.17 9.45 17.11
C ALA A 210 25.67 10.54 16.14
N GLU A 211 24.55 10.29 15.47
CA GLU A 211 23.98 11.25 14.52
C GLU A 211 23.42 12.51 15.21
N LEU A 212 22.81 12.38 16.38
CA LEU A 212 22.32 13.52 17.17
C LEU A 212 23.42 14.47 17.67
N GLN A 213 24.69 14.03 17.70
CA GLN A 213 25.82 14.89 18.05
C GLN A 213 26.24 15.83 16.90
N LYS A 214 25.81 15.55 15.67
CA LYS A 214 26.13 16.38 14.51
C LYS A 214 25.32 17.68 14.51
N PRO A 215 25.82 18.77 13.88
CA PRO A 215 25.04 19.97 13.65
C PRO A 215 23.78 19.66 12.85
N ALA A 216 22.69 20.39 13.13
CA ALA A 216 21.47 20.28 12.36
C ALA A 216 21.59 21.01 11.02
N PHE A 217 21.05 20.42 9.95
CA PHE A 217 20.90 21.02 8.63
C PHE A 217 19.44 21.26 8.22
N SER A 218 18.51 20.54 8.83
CA SER A 218 17.07 20.79 8.66
C SER A 218 16.64 22.04 9.44
N ARG A 219 15.56 22.65 8.98
CA ARG A 219 14.96 23.86 9.58
C ARG A 219 13.45 23.66 9.76
N LYS A 220 12.89 24.40 10.69
CA LYS A 220 11.41 24.42 10.86
C LYS A 220 10.73 24.77 9.54
N GLY A 221 9.73 23.96 9.17
CA GLY A 221 8.97 24.10 7.94
C GLY A 221 9.55 23.40 6.72
N ASP A 222 10.77 22.82 6.80
CA ASP A 222 11.33 21.99 5.74
C ASP A 222 10.47 20.75 5.49
N VAL A 223 10.23 20.45 4.20
CA VAL A 223 9.54 19.24 3.76
C VAL A 223 10.52 18.40 2.97
N TRP A 224 11.01 17.34 3.59
CA TRP A 224 11.93 16.39 3.00
C TRP A 224 11.18 15.29 2.25
N HIS A 225 11.63 15.03 1.03
CA HIS A 225 11.21 13.89 0.22
C HIS A 225 12.32 12.85 0.21
N LEU A 226 11.99 11.64 0.65
CA LEU A 226 12.89 10.51 0.82
C LEU A 226 12.37 9.36 -0.03
N GLY A 227 12.71 9.36 -1.32
CA GLY A 227 12.08 8.50 -2.31
C GLY A 227 10.57 8.72 -2.35
N LYS A 228 9.80 7.71 -1.97
CA LYS A 228 8.32 7.78 -1.89
C LYS A 228 7.79 8.35 -0.56
N HIS A 229 8.65 8.57 0.44
CA HIS A 229 8.25 9.05 1.76
C HIS A 229 8.38 10.58 1.85
N THR A 230 7.66 11.17 2.79
CA THR A 230 7.74 12.62 3.06
C THR A 230 7.82 12.86 4.56
N VAL A 231 8.75 13.71 4.98
CA VAL A 231 8.98 14.11 6.38
C VAL A 231 8.96 15.62 6.47
N ILE A 232 8.17 16.17 7.41
CA ILE A 232 8.13 17.61 7.66
C ILE A 232 8.73 17.94 9.04
N CYS A 233 9.58 18.97 9.08
CA CYS A 233 10.01 19.58 10.33
C CYS A 233 8.91 20.51 10.85
N GLY A 234 8.01 20.00 11.72
CA GLY A 234 6.79 20.71 12.12
C GLY A 234 6.19 20.22 13.42
N ASP A 235 5.12 20.88 13.84
CA ASP A 235 4.40 20.62 15.07
C ASP A 235 3.14 19.78 14.79
N SER A 236 2.99 18.63 15.44
CA SER A 236 1.81 17.76 15.32
C SER A 236 0.54 18.33 15.94
N THR A 237 0.63 19.38 16.72
CA THR A 237 -0.54 20.11 17.23
C THR A 237 -1.09 21.11 16.22
N ASP A 238 -0.30 21.49 15.18
CA ASP A 238 -0.66 22.51 14.18
C ASP A 238 -1.29 21.86 12.93
N PRO A 239 -2.56 22.16 12.62
CA PRO A 239 -3.22 21.64 11.42
C PRO A 239 -2.57 22.10 10.11
N GLU A 240 -1.83 23.24 10.08
CA GLU A 240 -1.12 23.69 8.88
C GLU A 240 0.03 22.73 8.51
N THR A 241 0.66 22.08 9.51
CA THR A 241 1.67 21.06 9.30
C THR A 241 1.11 19.90 8.44
N TYR A 242 -0.11 19.45 8.75
CA TYR A 242 -0.76 18.37 7.98
C TYR A 242 -1.16 18.82 6.58
N GLN A 243 -1.61 20.07 6.43
CA GLN A 243 -1.94 20.61 5.11
C GLN A 243 -0.71 20.68 4.20
N LYS A 244 0.45 21.05 4.73
CA LYS A 244 1.72 21.07 3.98
C LYS A 244 2.22 19.68 3.66
N LEU A 245 2.09 18.72 4.61
CA LEU A 245 2.58 17.35 4.47
C LEU A 245 1.71 16.51 3.55
N LEU A 246 0.40 16.58 3.69
CA LEU A 246 -0.57 15.65 3.08
C LEU A 246 -1.43 16.31 1.98
N GLY A 247 -1.63 17.62 2.02
CA GLY A 247 -2.66 18.27 1.19
C GLY A 247 -4.04 17.66 1.45
N ASP A 248 -4.68 17.13 0.41
CA ASP A 248 -5.98 16.44 0.48
C ASP A 248 -5.84 14.92 0.68
N THR A 249 -4.62 14.40 0.74
CA THR A 249 -4.34 12.96 0.89
C THR A 249 -4.81 12.47 2.25
N LYS A 250 -5.43 11.27 2.29
CA LYS A 250 -5.86 10.60 3.52
C LYS A 250 -5.04 9.34 3.75
N VAL A 251 -4.56 9.17 4.98
CA VAL A 251 -3.73 8.02 5.36
C VAL A 251 -4.58 6.81 5.74
N ASN A 252 -4.03 5.61 5.53
CA ASN A 252 -4.67 4.34 5.86
C ASN A 252 -4.39 3.91 7.29
N LEU A 253 -3.31 4.40 7.88
CA LEU A 253 -2.89 4.08 9.25
C LEU A 253 -2.19 5.27 9.89
N VAL A 254 -2.48 5.51 11.16
CA VAL A 254 -1.61 6.28 12.06
C VAL A 254 -0.90 5.29 12.97
N CYS A 255 0.43 5.33 13.03
CA CYS A 255 1.24 4.52 13.94
C CYS A 255 2.26 5.45 14.58
N THR A 256 2.09 5.78 15.85
CA THR A 256 2.78 6.92 16.44
C THR A 256 3.00 6.78 17.94
N ASP A 257 3.95 7.55 18.47
CA ASP A 257 4.47 7.49 19.82
C ASP A 257 4.53 8.91 20.41
N ALA A 258 3.38 9.44 20.84
CA ALA A 258 3.31 10.78 21.45
C ALA A 258 4.12 10.88 22.75
N PRO A 259 4.56 12.10 23.17
CA PRO A 259 5.24 12.30 24.44
C PRO A 259 4.47 11.65 25.59
N TYR A 260 5.20 11.00 26.52
CA TYR A 260 4.59 10.22 27.61
C TYR A 260 4.24 11.05 28.85
N PHE A 261 4.69 12.31 28.91
CA PHE A 261 4.46 13.25 30.02
C PHE A 261 4.93 12.71 31.38
N VAL A 262 6.01 11.94 31.38
CA VAL A 262 6.62 11.37 32.58
C VAL A 262 7.98 12.01 32.89
N ASN A 263 8.24 13.17 32.28
CA ASN A 263 9.46 13.97 32.45
C ASN A 263 10.73 13.18 32.10
N LEU A 264 10.67 12.44 30.99
CA LEU A 264 11.82 11.73 30.44
C LEU A 264 12.92 12.72 30.05
N GLN A 265 14.14 12.42 30.48
CA GLN A 265 15.33 13.15 30.09
C GLN A 265 16.26 12.21 29.34
N ASN A 266 16.77 12.66 28.19
CA ASN A 266 17.84 11.98 27.49
C ASN A 266 19.19 12.64 27.78
N LYS A 267 20.31 12.05 27.30
CA LYS A 267 21.65 12.62 27.45
C LYS A 267 21.80 14.00 26.77
N SER A 268 20.94 14.31 25.81
CA SER A 268 20.94 15.57 25.05
C SER A 268 20.06 16.66 25.70
N GLY A 269 19.32 16.36 26.78
CA GLY A 269 18.45 17.29 27.50
C GLY A 269 17.03 16.77 27.70
N SER A 270 16.07 17.66 27.95
CA SER A 270 14.66 17.29 28.10
C SER A 270 14.04 17.09 26.70
N ILE A 271 13.25 16.03 26.55
CA ILE A 271 12.43 15.81 25.34
C ILE A 271 11.30 16.85 25.34
N ALA A 272 11.00 17.40 24.15
CA ALA A 272 9.95 18.41 24.02
C ALA A 272 8.61 17.87 24.53
N ASN A 273 7.87 18.71 25.28
CA ASN A 273 6.56 18.44 25.83
C ASN A 273 6.45 17.32 26.91
N GLU A 274 7.56 16.67 27.31
CA GLU A 274 7.54 15.62 28.35
C GLU A 274 7.20 16.13 29.77
N ASN A 275 7.31 17.44 30.03
CA ASN A 275 7.13 18.07 31.35
C ASN A 275 5.73 18.67 31.54
N LEU A 276 4.78 18.44 30.63
CA LEU A 276 3.42 18.94 30.73
C LEU A 276 2.68 18.30 31.92
N ASN A 277 1.88 19.10 32.64
CA ASN A 277 0.97 18.56 33.66
C ASN A 277 -0.21 17.83 32.99
N ASP A 278 -1.02 17.10 33.78
CA ASP A 278 -2.07 16.23 33.24
C ASP A 278 -3.11 16.97 32.37
N ARG A 279 -3.44 18.22 32.71
CA ARG A 279 -4.37 19.04 31.95
C ARG A 279 -3.74 19.50 30.62
N GLU A 280 -2.53 19.99 30.67
CA GLU A 280 -1.78 20.43 29.49
C GLU A 280 -1.52 19.25 28.55
N ALA A 281 -1.19 18.07 29.09
CA ALA A 281 -1.03 16.83 28.35
C ALA A 281 -2.33 16.41 27.63
N TYR A 282 -3.47 16.50 28.31
CA TYR A 282 -4.77 16.22 27.69
C TYR A 282 -5.07 17.22 26.55
N GLU A 283 -4.89 18.53 26.77
CA GLU A 283 -5.10 19.56 25.75
C GLU A 283 -4.17 19.37 24.54
N PHE A 284 -2.93 18.95 24.77
CA PHE A 284 -1.95 18.60 23.73
C PHE A 284 -2.44 17.38 22.91
N LEU A 285 -2.79 16.29 23.58
CA LEU A 285 -3.27 15.07 22.92
C LEU A 285 -4.56 15.32 22.15
N MET A 286 -5.48 16.13 22.67
CA MET A 286 -6.71 16.51 21.97
C MET A 286 -6.43 17.18 20.63
N LYS A 287 -5.43 18.08 20.56
CA LYS A 287 -5.02 18.72 19.29
C LYS A 287 -4.45 17.68 18.33
N CYS A 288 -3.51 16.85 18.79
CA CYS A 288 -2.89 15.82 17.97
C CYS A 288 -3.90 14.81 17.43
N PHE A 289 -4.75 14.24 18.29
CA PHE A 289 -5.77 13.27 17.90
C PHE A 289 -6.83 13.85 16.98
N THR A 290 -7.19 15.12 17.15
CA THR A 290 -8.08 15.82 16.21
C THR A 290 -7.44 15.93 14.83
N ASN A 291 -6.16 16.29 14.75
CA ASN A 291 -5.41 16.38 13.52
C ASN A 291 -5.25 14.99 12.87
N PHE A 292 -4.89 13.96 13.64
CA PHE A 292 -4.83 12.58 13.14
C PHE A 292 -6.16 12.13 12.55
N LYS A 293 -7.27 12.35 13.27
CA LYS A 293 -8.60 12.01 12.78
C LYS A 293 -8.92 12.69 11.45
N ASN A 294 -8.54 13.97 11.30
CA ASN A 294 -8.76 14.72 10.07
C ASN A 294 -7.87 14.22 8.92
N ALA A 295 -6.66 13.71 9.21
CA ALA A 295 -5.74 13.14 8.23
C ALA A 295 -6.13 11.73 7.77
N MET A 296 -6.89 10.97 8.55
CA MET A 296 -7.24 9.57 8.31
C MET A 296 -8.36 9.41 7.29
N ALA A 297 -8.26 8.36 6.48
CA ALA A 297 -9.39 7.82 5.70
C ALA A 297 -10.48 7.26 6.63
N ASN A 298 -11.70 7.08 6.10
CA ASN A 298 -12.84 6.62 6.91
C ASN A 298 -12.70 5.19 7.42
N ASP A 299 -11.82 4.40 6.81
CA ASP A 299 -11.55 2.98 7.11
C ASP A 299 -10.15 2.76 7.70
N ALA A 300 -9.46 3.84 8.03
CA ALA A 300 -8.13 3.81 8.62
C ALA A 300 -8.14 3.42 10.11
N SER A 301 -7.02 2.84 10.55
CA SER A 301 -6.75 2.49 11.95
C SER A 301 -5.71 3.41 12.57
N ILE A 302 -5.60 3.37 13.90
CA ILE A 302 -4.56 4.08 14.66
C ILE A 302 -3.97 3.16 15.73
N TYR A 303 -2.63 3.17 15.84
CA TYR A 303 -1.87 2.67 16.99
C TYR A 303 -1.20 3.84 17.67
N GLU A 304 -1.46 3.98 18.96
CA GLU A 304 -0.86 5.02 19.82
C GLU A 304 -0.13 4.37 20.98
N PHE A 305 1.19 4.55 21.04
CA PHE A 305 2.00 4.12 22.17
C PHE A 305 1.85 5.10 23.33
N TYR A 306 1.84 4.59 24.57
CA TYR A 306 1.69 5.46 25.76
C TYR A 306 2.33 4.89 27.00
N ALA A 307 2.55 5.74 28.02
CA ALA A 307 3.03 5.27 29.31
C ALA A 307 1.90 4.75 30.19
N THR A 308 2.08 3.58 30.82
CA THR A 308 1.11 2.96 31.73
C THR A 308 0.58 3.93 32.80
N MET A 309 1.42 4.80 33.35
CA MET A 309 1.05 5.76 34.38
C MET A 309 0.14 6.89 33.90
N LYS A 310 0.02 7.07 32.57
CA LYS A 310 -0.80 8.11 31.93
C LYS A 310 -2.00 7.54 31.16
N THR A 311 -2.32 6.25 31.37
CA THR A 311 -3.41 5.53 30.69
C THR A 311 -4.70 6.35 30.61
N ARG A 312 -5.13 6.94 31.72
CA ARG A 312 -6.40 7.68 31.77
C ARG A 312 -6.41 8.87 30.80
N ILE A 313 -5.34 9.66 30.81
CA ILE A 313 -5.26 10.89 29.98
C ILE A 313 -5.28 10.51 28.48
N PHE A 314 -4.52 9.47 28.09
CA PHE A 314 -4.50 9.00 26.72
C PHE A 314 -5.87 8.45 26.26
N TYR A 315 -6.53 7.63 27.08
CA TYR A 315 -7.84 7.07 26.76
C TYR A 315 -8.92 8.15 26.69
N ASP A 316 -8.98 9.06 27.69
CA ASP A 316 -9.96 10.15 27.72
C ASP A 316 -9.79 11.05 26.47
N ALA A 317 -8.56 11.49 26.15
CA ALA A 317 -8.30 12.31 24.97
C ALA A 317 -8.58 11.57 23.64
N PHE A 318 -8.25 10.28 23.55
CA PHE A 318 -8.50 9.46 22.39
C PHE A 318 -9.99 9.33 22.09
N GLU A 319 -10.79 9.01 23.10
CA GLU A 319 -12.23 8.86 22.95
C GLU A 319 -12.95 10.19 22.71
N ASP A 320 -12.51 11.27 23.37
CA ASP A 320 -13.09 12.61 23.23
C ASP A 320 -12.77 13.24 21.85
N ALA A 321 -11.60 12.94 21.28
CA ALA A 321 -11.28 13.31 19.89
C ALA A 321 -12.13 12.56 18.85
N GLY A 322 -12.92 11.55 19.26
CA GLY A 322 -13.86 10.83 18.43
C GLY A 322 -13.32 9.54 17.86
N PHE A 323 -12.35 8.91 18.53
CA PHE A 323 -11.89 7.57 18.25
C PHE A 323 -12.61 6.53 19.11
N LYS A 324 -12.73 5.32 18.59
CA LYS A 324 -13.20 4.13 19.29
C LYS A 324 -11.99 3.27 19.63
N VAL A 325 -11.84 2.93 20.90
CA VAL A 325 -10.87 1.93 21.34
C VAL A 325 -11.32 0.55 20.87
N GLY A 326 -10.51 -0.12 20.07
CA GLY A 326 -10.72 -1.47 19.58
C GLY A 326 -10.05 -2.51 20.47
N ALA A 327 -8.82 -2.25 20.90
CA ALA A 327 -8.07 -3.10 21.81
C ALA A 327 -6.99 -2.30 22.57
N GLY A 328 -6.67 -2.75 23.77
CA GLY A 328 -5.41 -2.42 24.43
C GLY A 328 -4.39 -3.52 24.13
N LEU A 329 -3.26 -3.14 23.53
CA LEU A 329 -2.18 -4.05 23.19
C LEU A 329 -0.99 -3.84 24.10
N ILE A 330 -0.13 -4.84 24.21
CA ILE A 330 1.07 -4.81 25.05
C ILE A 330 2.25 -5.32 24.24
N TRP A 331 3.22 -4.44 24.03
CA TRP A 331 4.55 -4.88 23.62
C TRP A 331 5.34 -5.26 24.87
N LYS A 332 5.65 -6.55 25.01
CA LYS A 332 6.49 -7.10 26.07
C LYS A 332 7.94 -7.02 25.63
N LYS A 333 8.76 -6.32 26.41
CA LYS A 333 10.22 -6.23 26.21
C LYS A 333 10.90 -7.47 26.76
N PRO A 334 11.95 -8.00 26.12
CA PRO A 334 12.66 -9.18 26.59
C PRO A 334 13.36 -8.95 27.94
N ARG A 335 13.76 -7.72 28.23
CA ARG A 335 14.41 -7.32 29.48
C ARG A 335 13.73 -6.09 30.08
N ALA A 336 13.64 -6.04 31.39
CA ALA A 336 13.20 -4.85 32.08
C ALA A 336 14.37 -3.85 32.16
N PRO A 337 14.16 -2.56 31.82
CA PRO A 337 15.17 -1.55 32.01
C PRO A 337 15.56 -1.41 33.50
N PHE A 338 16.78 -0.95 33.75
CA PHE A 338 17.19 -0.66 35.11
C PHE A 338 16.40 0.54 35.63
N MET A 339 15.55 0.32 36.61
CA MET A 339 14.71 1.35 37.26
C MET A 339 14.77 1.22 38.77
N ARG A 340 14.71 2.36 39.50
CA ARG A 340 14.66 2.41 40.96
C ARG A 340 13.20 2.42 41.44
N THR A 341 12.39 1.50 40.93
CA THR A 341 10.97 1.34 41.26
C THR A 341 10.74 -0.06 41.81
N ASP A 342 9.69 -0.23 42.63
CA ASP A 342 9.31 -1.54 43.18
C ASP A 342 8.95 -2.53 42.06
N TRP A 343 8.21 -2.06 41.06
CA TRP A 343 7.87 -2.82 39.85
C TRP A 343 8.63 -2.28 38.63
N LYS A 344 9.29 -3.15 37.89
CA LYS A 344 9.98 -2.81 36.67
C LYS A 344 9.06 -2.99 35.47
N PHE A 345 8.91 -1.96 34.67
CA PHE A 345 8.08 -1.99 33.47
C PHE A 345 8.84 -2.64 32.31
N ASN A 346 8.63 -3.94 32.08
CA ASN A 346 9.17 -4.64 30.92
C ASN A 346 8.15 -4.71 29.77
N MET A 347 7.26 -3.72 29.71
CA MET A 347 6.23 -3.66 28.68
C MET A 347 5.88 -2.20 28.36
N GLU A 348 5.39 -1.99 27.16
CA GLU A 348 4.75 -0.76 26.73
C GLU A 348 3.35 -1.04 26.22
N PRO A 349 2.34 -0.30 26.70
CA PRO A 349 0.98 -0.43 26.21
C PRO A 349 0.78 0.39 24.91
N ILE A 350 -0.19 -0.08 24.08
CA ILE A 350 -0.55 0.56 22.83
C ILE A 350 -2.08 0.56 22.73
N ILE A 351 -2.67 1.72 22.43
CA ILE A 351 -4.08 1.80 22.06
C ILE A 351 -4.20 1.47 20.57
N PHE A 352 -5.01 0.46 20.25
CA PHE A 352 -5.49 0.21 18.91
C PHE A 352 -6.91 0.70 18.76
N GLY A 353 -7.19 1.46 17.70
CA GLY A 353 -8.53 1.96 17.46
C GLY A 353 -8.75 2.51 16.05
N TRP A 354 -9.90 3.13 15.87
CA TRP A 354 -10.33 3.76 14.62
C TRP A 354 -11.37 4.85 14.90
N ARG A 355 -11.74 5.61 13.89
CA ARG A 355 -12.76 6.68 14.03
C ARG A 355 -14.12 6.12 14.46
N LYS A 356 -14.82 6.78 15.42
CA LYS A 356 -16.19 6.37 15.84
C LYS A 356 -17.19 6.41 14.71
N ASP A 357 -17.01 7.31 13.74
CA ASP A 357 -17.86 7.51 12.56
C ASP A 357 -17.39 6.71 11.34
N GLY A 358 -16.37 5.86 11.49
CA GLY A 358 -15.75 5.08 10.43
C GLY A 358 -15.83 3.58 10.66
N LYS A 359 -15.09 2.87 9.83
CA LYS A 359 -14.82 1.44 9.95
C LYS A 359 -13.30 1.25 10.05
N HIS A 360 -12.85 0.03 10.25
CA HIS A 360 -11.44 -0.31 10.09
C HIS A 360 -11.30 -1.52 9.16
N ILE A 361 -10.18 -1.60 8.48
CA ILE A 361 -9.82 -2.75 7.67
C ILE A 361 -8.73 -3.52 8.43
N TRP A 362 -8.89 -4.84 8.48
CA TRP A 362 -7.95 -5.74 9.11
C TRP A 362 -7.42 -6.73 8.07
N TYR A 363 -6.11 -6.70 7.83
CA TYR A 363 -5.43 -7.60 6.90
C TYR A 363 -4.72 -8.75 7.60
N GLY A 364 -4.59 -8.67 8.93
CA GLY A 364 -4.02 -9.73 9.74
C GLY A 364 -4.90 -10.98 9.78
N ASP A 365 -4.29 -12.10 10.18
CA ASP A 365 -5.04 -13.33 10.43
C ASP A 365 -5.76 -13.29 11.80
N GLN A 366 -6.57 -14.31 12.09
CA GLN A 366 -7.31 -14.43 13.35
C GLN A 366 -6.47 -14.97 14.53
N LYS A 367 -5.15 -15.15 14.34
CA LYS A 367 -4.26 -15.73 15.36
C LYS A 367 -3.50 -14.65 16.14
N GLN A 368 -3.66 -13.38 15.77
CA GLN A 368 -2.97 -12.28 16.44
C GLN A 368 -3.45 -12.16 17.89
N THR A 369 -2.50 -11.94 18.80
CA THR A 369 -2.78 -11.79 20.24
C THR A 369 -2.47 -10.35 20.68
N ALA A 370 -3.13 -9.91 21.75
CA ALA A 370 -2.95 -8.56 22.27
C ALA A 370 -1.61 -8.36 23.01
N VAL A 371 -0.87 -9.43 23.30
CA VAL A 371 0.47 -9.38 23.90
C VAL A 371 1.45 -10.03 22.96
N PHE A 372 2.51 -9.31 22.60
CA PHE A 372 3.55 -9.79 21.69
C PHE A 372 4.93 -9.37 22.16
N GLU A 373 5.94 -10.14 21.80
CA GLU A 373 7.34 -9.93 22.16
C GLU A 373 8.14 -9.58 20.91
N PHE A 374 8.90 -8.50 21.01
CA PHE A 374 9.92 -8.13 20.03
C PHE A 374 11.18 -7.77 20.80
N ASP A 375 12.33 -8.19 20.29
CA ASP A 375 13.59 -7.79 20.86
C ASP A 375 13.72 -6.26 20.73
N GLY A 376 14.14 -5.61 21.81
CA GLY A 376 14.53 -4.21 21.74
C GLY A 376 15.77 -4.06 20.85
N ILE A 377 16.07 -2.82 20.45
CA ILE A 377 17.32 -2.50 19.78
C ILE A 377 18.45 -3.03 20.67
N LYS A 378 19.37 -3.82 20.10
CA LYS A 378 20.50 -4.38 20.83
C LYS A 378 21.29 -3.21 21.41
N ASP A 379 21.24 -3.06 22.73
CA ASP A 379 22.19 -2.21 23.41
C ASP A 379 23.58 -2.72 23.02
N SER A 380 24.34 -1.94 22.31
CA SER A 380 25.79 -2.14 22.20
C SER A 380 26.31 -2.30 23.63
N GLU A 381 27.21 -3.23 23.88
CA GLU A 381 27.71 -3.72 25.19
C GLU A 381 28.11 -2.66 26.24
N THR A 382 27.74 -1.41 26.04
CA THR A 382 27.93 -0.29 26.95
C THR A 382 26.60 0.02 27.66
N GLU A 383 26.51 -0.39 28.92
CA GLU A 383 25.46 0.02 29.86
C GLU A 383 25.16 1.52 29.70
N GLY A 384 23.98 1.86 29.14
CA GLY A 384 23.40 3.20 29.22
C GLY A 384 23.46 4.06 27.96
N CYS A 385 23.58 3.54 26.75
CA CYS A 385 23.70 4.31 25.49
C CYS A 385 22.60 4.08 24.45
N GLY A 386 21.41 3.60 24.79
CA GLY A 386 20.26 3.58 23.89
C GLY A 386 19.37 4.80 24.10
N HIS A 387 18.87 5.43 23.03
CA HIS A 387 17.80 6.42 23.13
C HIS A 387 16.56 5.71 23.75
N PRO A 388 16.08 6.11 24.93
CA PRO A 388 15.11 5.33 25.68
C PRO A 388 13.75 5.16 24.99
N SER A 389 13.52 5.81 23.86
CA SER A 389 12.24 5.82 23.13
C SER A 389 12.26 5.23 21.73
N SER A 390 13.41 4.77 21.20
CA SER A 390 13.44 4.15 19.85
C SER A 390 12.66 2.83 19.84
N LYS A 391 11.69 2.72 18.93
CA LYS A 391 10.92 1.48 18.76
C LYS A 391 11.62 0.55 17.77
N PRO A 392 11.62 -0.79 17.98
CA PRO A 392 12.13 -1.73 17.01
C PRO A 392 11.41 -1.62 15.65
N VAL A 393 12.17 -1.63 14.56
CA VAL A 393 11.61 -1.60 13.20
C VAL A 393 10.68 -2.79 12.97
N GLN A 394 11.06 -3.97 13.49
CA GLN A 394 10.24 -5.20 13.40
C GLN A 394 8.89 -5.08 14.11
N LEU A 395 8.83 -4.43 15.28
CA LEU A 395 7.60 -4.17 16.00
C LEU A 395 6.65 -3.26 15.19
N ILE A 396 7.18 -2.15 14.69
CA ILE A 396 6.40 -1.20 13.89
C ILE A 396 5.92 -1.87 12.60
N ALA A 397 6.79 -2.62 11.94
CA ALA A 397 6.43 -3.38 10.74
C ALA A 397 5.32 -4.41 10.99
N TYR A 398 5.37 -5.10 12.14
CA TYR A 398 4.31 -6.02 12.56
C TYR A 398 2.95 -5.31 12.66
N LEU A 399 2.89 -4.15 13.30
CA LEU A 399 1.65 -3.36 13.45
C LEU A 399 1.15 -2.83 12.11
N ILE A 400 2.04 -2.29 11.26
CA ILE A 400 1.71 -1.75 9.94
C ILE A 400 1.08 -2.82 9.04
N ARG A 401 1.61 -4.04 9.04
CA ARG A 401 1.09 -5.16 8.22
C ARG A 401 -0.36 -5.51 8.54
N GLN A 402 -0.80 -5.32 9.78
CA GLN A 402 -2.17 -5.69 10.17
C GLN A 402 -3.23 -4.75 9.58
N CYS A 403 -2.86 -3.49 9.27
CA CYS A 403 -3.82 -2.45 8.93
C CYS A 403 -3.57 -1.78 7.58
N THR A 404 -2.52 -2.19 6.83
CA THR A 404 -2.20 -1.59 5.53
C THR A 404 -1.80 -2.63 4.49
N MET A 405 -2.03 -2.33 3.23
CA MET A 405 -1.49 -3.04 2.08
C MET A 405 -0.22 -2.38 1.55
N SER A 406 0.46 -3.02 0.58
CA SER A 406 1.54 -2.40 -0.20
C SER A 406 1.09 -1.05 -0.77
N ASN A 407 2.00 -0.06 -0.74
CA ASN A 407 1.73 1.36 -1.01
C ASN A 407 0.66 2.01 -0.12
N GLY A 408 0.22 1.35 0.96
CA GLY A 408 -0.62 1.97 1.97
C GLY A 408 0.11 3.15 2.64
N LEU A 409 -0.65 4.19 2.95
CA LEU A 409 -0.14 5.44 3.51
C LEU A 409 -0.15 5.36 5.04
N VAL A 410 1.00 5.54 5.66
CA VAL A 410 1.20 5.51 7.11
C VAL A 410 1.63 6.89 7.59
N LEU A 411 0.95 7.43 8.58
CA LEU A 411 1.32 8.68 9.26
C LEU A 411 1.94 8.36 10.61
N ASP A 412 3.09 8.97 10.86
CA ASP A 412 3.69 9.06 12.20
C ASP A 412 3.80 10.53 12.59
N GLY A 413 3.07 10.92 13.63
CA GLY A 413 3.04 12.30 14.11
C GLY A 413 4.23 12.69 14.98
N PHE A 414 5.05 11.72 15.40
CA PHE A 414 6.20 11.89 16.28
C PHE A 414 7.32 10.97 15.84
N LEU A 415 7.87 11.26 14.64
CA LEU A 415 8.73 10.34 13.89
C LEU A 415 10.00 9.92 14.63
N GLY A 416 10.56 10.80 15.45
CA GLY A 416 11.75 10.55 16.26
C GLY A 416 12.90 9.94 15.47
N SER A 417 13.34 8.75 15.90
CA SER A 417 14.43 8.00 15.25
C SER A 417 14.08 7.42 13.86
N ALA A 418 12.86 7.63 13.36
CA ALA A 418 12.39 7.19 12.04
C ALA A 418 12.21 5.67 11.85
N SER A 419 11.97 4.92 12.94
CA SER A 419 11.69 3.47 12.82
C SER A 419 10.48 3.18 11.93
N THR A 420 9.43 4.03 11.99
CA THR A 420 8.24 3.92 11.16
C THR A 420 8.56 4.10 9.66
N LEU A 421 9.45 5.02 9.33
CA LEU A 421 9.90 5.25 7.96
C LEU A 421 10.65 4.04 7.39
N ILE A 422 11.59 3.48 8.15
CA ILE A 422 12.36 2.30 7.73
C ILE A 422 11.47 1.05 7.63
N ALA A 423 10.51 0.88 8.56
CA ALA A 423 9.51 -0.18 8.47
C ALA A 423 8.65 -0.04 7.19
N CYS A 424 8.20 1.17 6.87
CA CYS A 424 7.43 1.45 5.66
C CYS A 424 8.23 1.16 4.39
N GLU A 425 9.52 1.54 4.33
CA GLU A 425 10.37 1.26 3.17
C GLU A 425 10.53 -0.24 2.96
N GLN A 426 10.88 -1.00 4.02
CA GLN A 426 11.04 -2.45 3.92
C GLN A 426 9.74 -3.19 3.55
N LEU A 427 8.59 -2.64 3.95
CA LEU A 427 7.28 -3.22 3.67
C LEU A 427 6.65 -2.73 2.35
N ASN A 428 7.30 -1.86 1.60
CA ASN A 428 6.73 -1.18 0.45
C ASN A 428 5.45 -0.38 0.80
N ARG A 429 5.45 0.31 1.95
CA ARG A 429 4.44 1.30 2.36
C ARG A 429 5.01 2.70 2.19
N ILE A 430 4.17 3.74 2.27
CA ILE A 430 4.58 5.14 2.16
C ILE A 430 4.43 5.79 3.53
N CYS A 431 5.52 6.33 4.05
CA CYS A 431 5.54 7.05 5.33
C CYS A 431 5.37 8.54 5.11
N TYR A 432 4.46 9.14 5.88
CA TYR A 432 4.38 10.56 6.12
C TYR A 432 4.77 10.81 7.58
N GLY A 433 5.87 11.51 7.80
CA GLY A 433 6.42 11.76 9.13
C GLY A 433 6.33 13.23 9.54
N ILE A 434 5.96 13.50 10.78
CA ILE A 434 6.07 14.81 11.41
C ILE A 434 7.09 14.70 12.53
N GLU A 435 8.03 15.62 12.58
CA GLU A 435 9.01 15.68 13.66
C GLU A 435 9.28 17.15 14.02
N LEU A 436 9.25 17.45 15.32
CA LEU A 436 9.41 18.80 15.81
C LEU A 436 10.87 19.25 15.84
N GLU A 437 11.78 18.37 16.21
CA GLU A 437 13.20 18.68 16.43
C GLU A 437 13.99 18.51 15.14
N GLU A 438 14.66 19.56 14.68
CA GLU A 438 15.46 19.57 13.45
C GLU A 438 16.46 18.42 13.40
N LYS A 439 17.13 18.11 14.52
CA LYS A 439 18.12 17.02 14.59
C LYS A 439 17.51 15.64 14.35
N PHE A 440 16.27 15.41 14.79
CA PHE A 440 15.60 14.14 14.52
C PHE A 440 15.11 14.04 13.07
N VAL A 441 14.75 15.17 12.45
CA VAL A 441 14.52 15.21 11.00
C VAL A 441 15.78 14.81 10.25
N ASP A 442 16.95 15.34 10.65
CA ASP A 442 18.24 14.97 10.07
C ASP A 442 18.58 13.48 10.26
N VAL A 443 18.25 12.94 11.45
CA VAL A 443 18.36 11.49 11.73
C VAL A 443 17.52 10.70 10.71
N ALA A 444 16.25 11.09 10.48
CA ALA A 444 15.40 10.42 9.53
C ALA A 444 15.96 10.46 8.10
N VAL A 445 16.46 11.62 7.65
CA VAL A 445 17.04 11.81 6.32
C VAL A 445 18.30 10.95 6.15
N ARG A 446 19.23 11.01 7.11
CA ARG A 446 20.50 10.24 7.04
C ARG A 446 20.23 8.73 7.17
N ARG A 447 19.33 8.30 8.05
CA ARG A 447 18.96 6.88 8.22
C ARG A 447 18.39 6.30 6.93
N TYR A 448 17.50 7.05 6.27
CA TYR A 448 16.98 6.66 4.95
C TYR A 448 18.07 6.57 3.90
N ALA A 449 18.92 7.60 3.77
CA ALA A 449 20.03 7.64 2.81
C ALA A 449 21.00 6.47 3.05
N GLN A 450 21.35 6.17 4.30
CA GLN A 450 22.19 5.02 4.65
C GLN A 450 21.51 3.69 4.30
N PHE A 451 20.21 3.54 4.63
CA PHE A 451 19.46 2.34 4.33
C PHE A 451 19.37 2.07 2.81
N LYS A 452 19.19 3.12 2.00
CA LYS A 452 19.17 3.03 0.52
C LYS A 452 20.57 2.95 -0.08
N ASN A 453 21.59 3.31 0.66
CA ASN A 453 22.96 3.51 0.17
C ASN A 453 23.01 4.48 -1.03
N SER A 454 22.16 5.50 -1.04
CA SER A 454 22.04 6.55 -2.07
C SER A 454 21.32 7.78 -1.51
N THR A 455 21.62 8.95 -2.10
CA THR A 455 20.94 10.24 -1.88
C THR A 455 20.21 10.74 -3.13
N ASP A 456 20.21 9.99 -4.24
CA ASP A 456 19.69 10.43 -5.54
C ASP A 456 18.23 10.86 -5.51
N ASP A 457 17.42 10.24 -4.65
CA ASP A 457 16.00 10.52 -4.48
C ASP A 457 15.68 11.30 -3.19
N VAL A 458 16.71 11.95 -2.60
CA VAL A 458 16.59 12.74 -1.36
C VAL A 458 16.67 14.23 -1.69
N TYR A 459 15.62 14.98 -1.35
CA TYR A 459 15.59 16.43 -1.53
C TYR A 459 14.64 17.10 -0.52
N VAL A 460 14.82 18.38 -0.30
CA VAL A 460 13.97 19.22 0.55
C VAL A 460 13.24 20.28 -0.25
N ILE A 461 12.01 20.57 0.14
CA ILE A 461 11.32 21.83 -0.23
C ILE A 461 11.47 22.77 0.96
N ARG A 462 12.29 23.82 0.78
CA ARG A 462 12.58 24.87 1.76
C ARG A 462 12.16 26.22 1.17
N ASP A 463 11.27 26.94 1.83
CA ASP A 463 10.74 28.23 1.34
C ASP A 463 10.24 28.21 -0.11
N GLY A 464 9.63 27.07 -0.52
CA GLY A 464 9.13 26.86 -1.87
C GLY A 464 10.19 26.49 -2.92
N GLN A 465 11.46 26.37 -2.52
CA GLN A 465 12.56 25.96 -3.39
C GLN A 465 12.92 24.50 -3.17
N LYS A 466 13.18 23.77 -4.24
CA LYS A 466 13.69 22.40 -4.20
C LYS A 466 15.20 22.43 -4.14
N LEU A 467 15.78 21.84 -3.09
CA LEU A 467 17.21 21.66 -2.89
C LEU A 467 17.51 20.18 -2.76
N THR A 468 18.55 19.69 -3.43
CA THR A 468 19.05 18.32 -3.26
C THR A 468 19.74 18.16 -1.91
N TYR A 469 19.94 16.92 -1.47
CA TYR A 469 20.68 16.64 -0.23
C TYR A 469 22.08 17.26 -0.25
N GLU A 470 22.79 17.14 -1.37
CA GLU A 470 24.15 17.66 -1.57
C GLU A 470 24.19 19.20 -1.48
N GLU A 471 23.22 19.89 -2.10
CA GLU A 471 23.13 21.37 -2.04
C GLU A 471 22.91 21.86 -0.61
N VAL A 472 22.10 21.15 0.19
CA VAL A 472 21.91 21.50 1.61
C VAL A 472 23.21 21.30 2.39
N MET A 473 23.91 20.17 2.18
CA MET A 473 25.15 19.87 2.90
C MET A 473 26.30 20.84 2.57
N VAL A 474 26.36 21.36 1.33
CA VAL A 474 27.36 22.36 0.93
C VAL A 474 27.04 23.74 1.54
N SER A 475 25.77 24.15 1.52
CA SER A 475 25.36 25.46 2.06
C SER A 475 25.60 25.59 3.57
N ASP A 476 25.47 24.49 4.31
CA ASP A 476 25.73 24.49 5.76
C ASP A 476 27.23 24.46 6.09
N ALA A 477 28.07 23.86 5.22
CA ALA A 477 29.51 23.89 5.38
C ALA A 477 30.10 25.29 5.16
N GLU A 478 29.49 26.15 4.35
CA GLU A 478 29.89 27.55 4.10
C GLU A 478 29.44 28.51 5.20
N SER A 479 28.49 28.10 6.06
CA SER A 479 27.92 28.93 7.13
C SER A 479 28.57 28.72 8.52
N VAL A 480 29.53 27.79 8.65
CA VAL A 480 30.33 27.49 9.82
C VAL A 480 31.73 28.06 9.65
#